data_4dc662d4fd0f215ad9e8917e436772a6
#
_entry.id   4dc662d4fd0f215ad9e8917e436772a6
#
_cell.length_a   1.000
_cell.length_b   1.000
_cell.length_c   1.000
_cell.angle_alpha   90.00
_cell.angle_beta   90.00
_cell.angle_gamma   90.00
#
_symmetry.space_group_name_H-M   'P 1'
#
loop_
_entity.id
_entity.type
_entity.pdbx_description
1 polymer ?
#
loop_
_entity_poly.entity_id
_entity_poly.type
_entity_poly.pdbx_seq_one_letter_code
_entity_poly.pdbx_strand_id
1 'polypeptide(L)'
;MKNRNCGKLPHFPNKRKLSMSLTAQTSEQSYQDWLNQLKTQIRSSQQRAILAVNQELVLLYWQIGQNILQRQDQQGWGAKVVDRLSKDLSAEFPEIKGFSTRNLKYMRKFAEAWQDKQIVQQAVALLPWGHNLVLLDKFSDNETRL
;
A
#
# COMPACT_ATOMS: atom_id res chain seq x y z
N MET A 1 63.36 62.18 -10.45
CA MET A 1 62.87 60.79 -10.53
C MET A 1 61.52 60.68 -9.91
N LYS A 2 60.45 60.59 -10.73
CA LYS A 2 59.07 60.51 -10.26
C LYS A 2 58.53 59.10 -10.65
N ASN A 3 58.46 58.21 -9.65
CA ASN A 3 57.74 56.92 -9.79
C ASN A 3 56.24 57.19 -9.63
N ARG A 4 55.50 57.13 -10.73
CA ARG A 4 54.02 57.08 -10.68
C ARG A 4 53.61 55.63 -10.70
N ASN A 5 53.27 55.12 -9.52
CA ASN A 5 52.64 53.86 -9.35
C ASN A 5 51.15 54.00 -9.73
N CYS A 6 50.81 53.60 -10.95
CA CYS A 6 49.42 53.50 -11.37
C CYS A 6 48.77 52.27 -10.68
N GLY A 7 48.08 52.50 -9.58
CA GLY A 7 47.26 51.51 -8.92
C GLY A 7 46.18 50.97 -9.87
N LYS A 8 46.27 49.70 -10.22
CA LYS A 8 45.17 49.02 -10.91
C LYS A 8 43.96 49.03 -10.01
N LEU A 9 42.89 49.69 -10.46
CA LEU A 9 41.56 49.62 -9.81
C LEU A 9 41.07 48.16 -9.77
N PRO A 10 40.50 47.68 -8.66
CA PRO A 10 39.94 46.35 -8.59
C PRO A 10 38.81 46.25 -9.59
N HIS A 11 38.81 45.17 -10.36
CA HIS A 11 37.75 44.86 -11.31
C HIS A 11 36.52 44.39 -10.53
N PHE A 12 35.50 45.20 -10.43
CA PHE A 12 34.22 44.85 -9.84
C PHE A 12 33.41 44.04 -10.87
N PRO A 13 32.96 42.82 -10.51
CA PRO A 13 32.08 42.06 -11.40
C PRO A 13 30.81 42.84 -11.68
N ASN A 14 30.37 42.81 -12.92
CA ASN A 14 29.22 43.56 -13.41
C ASN A 14 27.97 43.18 -12.60
N LYS A 15 27.40 44.12 -11.84
CA LYS A 15 26.21 43.94 -11.00
C LYS A 15 25.04 43.32 -11.74
N ARG A 16 24.91 43.55 -13.05
CA ARG A 16 23.84 42.96 -13.89
C ARG A 16 24.02 41.45 -14.08
N LYS A 17 25.24 40.93 -14.22
CA LYS A 17 25.50 39.49 -14.33
C LYS A 17 25.25 38.78 -12.99
N LEU A 18 25.57 39.39 -11.87
CA LEU A 18 25.29 38.82 -10.55
C LEU A 18 23.76 38.76 -10.27
N SER A 19 23.00 39.78 -10.61
CA SER A 19 21.55 39.78 -10.38
C SER A 19 20.81 38.76 -11.25
N MET A 20 21.22 38.56 -12.51
CA MET A 20 20.65 37.56 -13.40
C MET A 20 20.98 36.12 -12.94
N SER A 21 22.17 35.89 -12.40
CA SER A 21 22.57 34.58 -11.84
C SER A 21 21.76 34.26 -10.58
N LEU A 22 21.56 35.21 -9.67
CA LEU A 22 20.76 35.04 -8.45
C LEU A 22 19.28 34.75 -8.75
N THR A 23 18.67 35.46 -9.71
CA THR A 23 17.27 35.22 -10.10
C THR A 23 17.08 33.89 -10.77
N ALA A 24 18.01 33.43 -11.59
CA ALA A 24 17.99 32.10 -12.20
C ALA A 24 18.14 30.99 -11.16
N GLN A 25 19.02 31.16 -10.17
CA GLN A 25 19.21 30.22 -9.07
C GLN A 25 17.97 30.13 -8.17
N THR A 26 17.31 31.27 -7.89
CA THR A 26 16.07 31.30 -7.11
C THR A 26 14.92 30.62 -7.86
N SER A 27 14.82 30.81 -9.17
CA SER A 27 13.85 30.16 -10.03
C SER A 27 14.06 28.63 -10.07
N GLU A 28 15.29 28.18 -10.21
CA GLU A 28 15.64 26.77 -10.19
C GLU A 28 15.33 26.13 -8.83
N GLN A 29 15.66 26.79 -7.73
CA GLN A 29 15.32 26.31 -6.39
C GLN A 29 13.81 26.19 -6.19
N SER A 30 13.04 27.17 -6.64
CA SER A 30 11.59 27.15 -6.59
C SER A 30 10.99 25.98 -7.40
N TYR A 31 11.54 25.69 -8.57
CA TYR A 31 11.15 24.53 -9.37
C TYR A 31 11.46 23.21 -8.66
N GLN A 32 12.66 23.07 -8.07
CA GLN A 32 13.06 21.87 -7.35
C GLN A 32 12.16 21.63 -6.13
N ASP A 33 11.81 22.66 -5.38
CA ASP A 33 10.91 22.57 -4.24
C ASP A 33 9.51 22.12 -4.68
N TRP A 34 8.97 22.69 -5.74
CA TRP A 34 7.70 22.27 -6.32
C TRP A 34 7.75 20.83 -6.83
N LEU A 35 8.80 20.45 -7.55
CA LEU A 35 9.00 19.08 -8.02
C LEU A 35 9.04 18.08 -6.87
N ASN A 36 9.73 18.40 -5.77
CA ASN A 36 9.80 17.56 -4.58
C ASN A 36 8.42 17.41 -3.90
N GLN A 37 7.62 18.49 -3.87
CA GLN A 37 6.24 18.42 -3.38
C GLN A 37 5.39 17.48 -4.24
N LEU A 38 5.47 17.59 -5.57
CA LEU A 38 4.75 16.70 -6.49
C LEU A 38 5.17 15.23 -6.30
N LYS A 39 6.47 14.96 -6.19
CA LYS A 39 6.97 13.60 -5.94
C LYS A 39 6.41 13.03 -4.64
N THR A 40 6.33 13.82 -3.58
CA THR A 40 5.76 13.42 -2.30
C THR A 40 4.26 13.12 -2.43
N GLN A 41 3.52 13.98 -3.12
CA GLN A 41 2.08 13.76 -3.36
C GLN A 41 1.81 12.48 -4.16
N ILE A 42 2.59 12.24 -5.21
CA ILE A 42 2.47 11.02 -6.04
C ILE A 42 2.74 9.78 -5.19
N ARG A 43 3.83 9.74 -4.43
CA ARG A 43 4.16 8.60 -3.56
C ARG A 43 3.09 8.34 -2.52
N SER A 44 2.60 9.38 -1.85
CA SER A 44 1.51 9.25 -0.87
C SER A 44 0.22 8.73 -1.51
N SER A 45 -0.11 9.19 -2.72
CA SER A 45 -1.27 8.72 -3.46
C SER A 45 -1.14 7.24 -3.85
N GLN A 46 0.03 6.83 -4.33
CA GLN A 46 0.31 5.43 -4.64
C GLN A 46 0.20 4.52 -3.40
N GLN A 47 0.75 4.95 -2.26
CA GLN A 47 0.65 4.20 -1.01
C GLN A 47 -0.80 4.04 -0.56
N ARG A 48 -1.60 5.10 -0.60
CA ARG A 48 -3.04 5.02 -0.27
C ARG A 48 -3.79 4.07 -1.20
N ALA A 49 -3.49 4.09 -2.50
CA ALA A 49 -4.11 3.18 -3.45
C ALA A 49 -3.76 1.70 -3.16
N ILE A 50 -2.51 1.40 -2.84
CA ILE A 50 -2.07 0.05 -2.46
C ILE A 50 -2.77 -0.42 -1.19
N LEU A 51 -2.87 0.43 -0.17
CA LEU A 51 -3.57 0.12 1.07
C LEU A 51 -5.06 -0.12 0.84
N ALA A 52 -5.72 0.69 0.01
CA ALA A 52 -7.13 0.52 -0.33
C ALA A 52 -7.38 -0.80 -1.06
N VAL A 53 -6.54 -1.16 -2.03
CA VAL A 53 -6.63 -2.45 -2.75
C VAL A 53 -6.45 -3.62 -1.77
N ASN A 54 -5.47 -3.56 -0.88
CA ASN A 54 -5.25 -4.60 0.13
C ASN A 54 -6.47 -4.74 1.05
N GLN A 55 -7.03 -3.64 1.52
CA GLN A 55 -8.20 -3.64 2.39
C GLN A 55 -9.40 -4.30 1.71
N GLU A 56 -9.69 -3.93 0.47
CA GLU A 56 -10.76 -4.54 -0.32
C GLU A 56 -10.55 -6.04 -0.52
N LEU A 57 -9.33 -6.48 -0.79
CA LEU A 57 -8.99 -7.89 -0.96
C LEU A 57 -9.23 -8.69 0.32
N VAL A 58 -8.76 -8.20 1.46
CA VAL A 58 -8.92 -8.88 2.76
C VAL A 58 -10.40 -8.96 3.14
N LEU A 59 -11.17 -7.88 2.91
CA LEU A 59 -12.61 -7.87 3.13
C LEU A 59 -13.35 -8.86 2.23
N LEU A 60 -12.98 -8.95 0.96
CA LEU A 60 -13.53 -9.93 0.03
C LEU A 60 -13.26 -11.36 0.52
N TYR A 61 -12.04 -11.65 0.94
CA TYR A 61 -11.68 -12.97 1.45
C TYR A 61 -12.42 -13.32 2.74
N TRP A 62 -12.62 -12.34 3.62
CA TRP A 62 -13.46 -12.50 4.80
C TRP A 62 -14.92 -12.83 4.42
N GLN A 63 -15.49 -12.10 3.46
CA GLN A 63 -16.86 -12.35 2.99
C GLN A 63 -17.01 -13.74 2.37
N ILE A 64 -16.05 -14.17 1.56
CA ILE A 64 -16.04 -15.53 0.99
C ILE A 64 -15.98 -16.56 2.12
N GLY A 65 -15.12 -16.35 3.10
CA GLY A 65 -15.01 -17.23 4.28
C GLY A 65 -16.32 -17.33 5.07
N GLN A 66 -17.00 -16.20 5.30
CA GLN A 66 -18.32 -16.15 5.94
C GLN A 66 -19.37 -16.94 5.14
N ASN A 67 -19.39 -16.79 3.83
CA ASN A 67 -20.29 -17.52 2.96
C ASN A 67 -20.04 -19.04 3.02
N ILE A 68 -18.77 -19.46 3.04
CA ILE A 68 -18.42 -20.87 3.17
C ILE A 68 -18.91 -21.44 4.50
N LEU A 69 -18.66 -20.75 5.63
CA LEU A 69 -19.10 -21.14 6.96
C LEU A 69 -20.62 -21.29 7.02
N GLN A 70 -21.33 -20.27 6.58
CA GLN A 70 -22.80 -20.26 6.61
C GLN A 70 -23.40 -21.41 5.81
N ARG A 71 -22.85 -21.69 4.63
CA ARG A 71 -23.37 -22.78 3.78
C ARG A 71 -23.00 -24.16 4.31
N GLN A 72 -21.83 -24.32 4.93
CA GLN A 72 -21.46 -25.59 5.60
C GLN A 72 -22.40 -25.89 6.77
N ASP A 73 -22.76 -24.88 7.57
CA ASP A 73 -23.70 -25.04 8.69
C ASP A 73 -25.12 -25.34 8.20
N GLN A 74 -25.63 -24.58 7.22
CA GLN A 74 -27.02 -24.71 6.75
C GLN A 74 -27.25 -25.94 5.87
N GLN A 75 -26.29 -26.32 5.07
CA GLN A 75 -26.41 -27.36 4.03
C GLN A 75 -25.74 -28.67 4.42
N GLY A 76 -25.00 -28.70 5.51
CA GLY A 76 -24.21 -29.86 5.91
C GLY A 76 -23.11 -30.22 4.92
N TRP A 77 -22.64 -29.27 4.13
CA TRP A 77 -21.63 -29.50 3.10
C TRP A 77 -20.25 -29.73 3.71
N GLY A 78 -19.59 -30.81 3.32
CA GLY A 78 -18.25 -31.16 3.76
C GLY A 78 -17.12 -30.44 2.98
N ALA A 79 -15.89 -30.91 3.20
CA ALA A 79 -14.69 -30.34 2.59
C ALA A 79 -14.68 -30.39 1.04
N LYS A 80 -15.38 -31.35 0.43
CA LYS A 80 -15.45 -31.51 -1.04
C LYS A 80 -16.06 -30.30 -1.75
N VAL A 81 -16.95 -29.54 -1.09
CA VAL A 81 -17.52 -28.31 -1.64
C VAL A 81 -16.45 -27.23 -1.83
N VAL A 82 -15.49 -27.14 -0.92
CA VAL A 82 -14.38 -26.18 -1.04
C VAL A 82 -13.51 -26.51 -2.25
N ASP A 83 -13.25 -27.79 -2.51
CA ASP A 83 -12.49 -28.22 -3.69
C ASP A 83 -13.23 -27.91 -4.99
N ARG A 84 -14.53 -28.13 -5.03
CA ARG A 84 -15.37 -27.77 -6.18
C ARG A 84 -15.38 -26.24 -6.39
N LEU A 85 -15.61 -25.48 -5.34
CA LEU A 85 -15.61 -24.01 -5.39
C LEU A 85 -14.25 -23.49 -5.90
N SER A 86 -13.15 -24.07 -5.46
CA SER A 86 -11.81 -23.72 -5.95
C SER A 86 -11.67 -23.91 -7.45
N LYS A 87 -12.15 -25.04 -7.99
CA LYS A 87 -12.12 -25.31 -9.43
C LYS A 87 -12.97 -24.31 -10.22
N ASP A 88 -14.19 -24.08 -9.76
CA ASP A 88 -15.15 -23.21 -10.45
C ASP A 88 -14.67 -21.75 -10.46
N LEU A 89 -14.19 -21.24 -9.32
CA LEU A 89 -13.65 -19.88 -9.22
C LEU A 89 -12.34 -19.70 -10.00
N SER A 90 -11.45 -20.69 -9.97
CA SER A 90 -10.19 -20.63 -10.74
C SER A 90 -10.43 -20.73 -12.25
N ALA A 91 -11.48 -21.38 -12.69
CA ALA A 91 -11.89 -21.43 -14.09
C ALA A 91 -12.48 -20.10 -14.56
N GLU A 92 -13.31 -19.45 -13.75
CA GLU A 92 -13.96 -18.18 -14.05
C GLU A 92 -12.97 -17.00 -13.98
N PHE A 93 -12.06 -17.02 -13.00
CA PHE A 93 -11.08 -15.96 -12.73
C PHE A 93 -9.64 -16.48 -12.80
N PRO A 94 -9.15 -16.90 -13.97
CA PRO A 94 -7.83 -17.52 -14.10
C PRO A 94 -6.67 -16.58 -13.75
N GLU A 95 -6.89 -15.26 -13.83
CA GLU A 95 -5.94 -14.22 -13.46
C GLU A 95 -5.78 -14.06 -11.94
N ILE A 96 -6.77 -14.50 -11.15
CA ILE A 96 -6.76 -14.39 -9.69
C ILE A 96 -6.23 -15.69 -9.08
N LYS A 97 -5.02 -15.63 -8.51
CA LYS A 97 -4.38 -16.81 -7.92
C LYS A 97 -4.85 -17.13 -6.48
N GLY A 98 -5.73 -16.31 -5.93
CA GLY A 98 -6.19 -16.42 -4.55
C GLY A 98 -7.23 -17.50 -4.26
N PHE A 99 -7.73 -18.24 -5.25
CA PHE A 99 -8.84 -19.19 -5.10
C PHE A 99 -8.41 -20.67 -5.05
N SER A 100 -7.19 -20.95 -4.61
CA SER A 100 -6.77 -22.33 -4.32
C SER A 100 -7.58 -22.90 -3.17
N THR A 101 -7.77 -24.22 -3.14
CA THR A 101 -8.43 -24.95 -2.04
C THR A 101 -7.83 -24.56 -0.69
N ARG A 102 -6.50 -24.49 -0.60
CA ARG A 102 -5.79 -24.09 0.62
C ARG A 102 -6.18 -22.68 1.06
N ASN A 103 -6.19 -21.73 0.14
CA ASN A 103 -6.51 -20.34 0.46
C ASN A 103 -7.98 -20.15 0.83
N LEU A 104 -8.91 -20.87 0.18
CA LEU A 104 -10.32 -20.88 0.58
C LEU A 104 -10.53 -21.42 1.99
N LYS A 105 -9.78 -22.45 2.38
CA LYS A 105 -9.78 -22.97 3.76
C LYS A 105 -9.26 -21.92 4.76
N TYR A 106 -8.24 -21.14 4.38
CA TYR A 106 -7.77 -20.03 5.19
C TYR A 106 -8.79 -18.90 5.28
N MET A 107 -9.49 -18.56 4.20
CA MET A 107 -10.57 -17.57 4.23
C MET A 107 -11.67 -18.00 5.21
N ARG A 108 -12.04 -19.27 5.21
CA ARG A 108 -12.98 -19.83 6.17
C ARG A 108 -12.48 -19.72 7.62
N LYS A 109 -11.23 -20.13 7.88
CA LYS A 109 -10.59 -20.03 9.20
C LYS A 109 -10.50 -18.56 9.66
N PHE A 110 -10.20 -17.67 8.75
CA PHE A 110 -10.17 -16.23 9.00
C PHE A 110 -11.54 -15.66 9.40
N ALA A 111 -12.59 -16.04 8.67
CA ALA A 111 -13.95 -15.65 8.99
C ALA A 111 -14.46 -16.24 10.31
N GLU A 112 -14.04 -17.46 10.65
CA GLU A 112 -14.34 -18.11 11.93
C GLU A 112 -13.67 -17.39 13.11
N ALA A 113 -12.42 -16.95 12.93
CA ALA A 113 -11.68 -16.19 13.93
C ALA A 113 -12.22 -14.78 14.13
N TRP A 114 -12.62 -14.10 13.05
CA TRP A 114 -13.08 -12.72 13.06
C TRP A 114 -14.54 -12.62 12.64
N GLN A 115 -15.44 -12.63 13.61
CA GLN A 115 -16.89 -12.59 13.35
C GLN A 115 -17.44 -11.18 13.21
N ASP A 116 -16.77 -10.18 13.79
CA ASP A 116 -17.18 -8.78 13.73
C ASP A 116 -16.56 -8.08 12.50
N LYS A 117 -17.44 -7.66 11.59
CA LYS A 117 -17.06 -6.93 10.38
C LYS A 117 -16.33 -5.62 10.67
N GLN A 118 -16.70 -4.92 11.76
CA GLN A 118 -16.08 -3.65 12.11
C GLN A 118 -14.61 -3.84 12.52
N ILE A 119 -14.33 -4.89 13.30
CA ILE A 119 -12.96 -5.24 13.68
C ILE A 119 -12.14 -5.57 12.43
N VAL A 120 -12.70 -6.36 11.52
CA VAL A 120 -12.02 -6.69 10.26
C VAL A 120 -11.71 -5.44 9.45
N GLN A 121 -12.67 -4.52 9.31
CA GLN A 121 -12.47 -3.28 8.55
C GLN A 121 -11.45 -2.33 9.18
N GLN A 122 -11.46 -2.19 10.50
CA GLN A 122 -10.68 -1.18 11.21
C GLN A 122 -9.25 -1.60 11.53
N ALA A 123 -9.03 -2.87 11.81
CA ALA A 123 -7.73 -3.37 12.25
C ALA A 123 -7.13 -4.40 11.30
N VAL A 124 -7.86 -5.47 11.04
CA VAL A 124 -7.31 -6.68 10.41
C VAL A 124 -7.11 -6.50 8.90
N ALA A 125 -8.00 -5.78 8.23
CA ALA A 125 -7.91 -5.50 6.80
C ALA A 125 -6.78 -4.51 6.44
N LEU A 126 -6.18 -3.85 7.42
CA LEU A 126 -5.00 -3.01 7.22
C LEU A 126 -3.71 -3.83 7.01
N LEU A 127 -3.70 -5.09 7.46
CA LEU A 127 -2.58 -6.00 7.26
C LEU A 127 -2.71 -6.74 5.92
N PRO A 128 -1.59 -6.99 5.21
CA PRO A 128 -1.57 -7.86 4.05
C PRO A 128 -2.12 -9.26 4.37
N TRP A 129 -2.74 -9.91 3.38
CA TRP A 129 -3.33 -11.23 3.57
C TRP A 129 -2.35 -12.25 4.14
N GLY A 130 -1.13 -12.29 3.60
CA GLY A 130 -0.07 -13.20 4.10
C GLY A 130 0.26 -13.01 5.58
N HIS A 131 0.24 -11.78 6.09
CA HIS A 131 0.45 -11.50 7.52
C HIS A 131 -0.72 -12.01 8.36
N ASN A 132 -1.95 -11.86 7.87
CA ASN A 132 -3.13 -12.42 8.55
C ASN A 132 -3.05 -13.93 8.67
N LEU A 133 -2.55 -14.65 7.64
CA LEU A 133 -2.36 -16.10 7.70
C LEU A 133 -1.34 -16.50 8.76
N VAL A 134 -0.23 -15.78 8.86
CA VAL A 134 0.79 -16.04 9.90
C VAL A 134 0.21 -15.86 11.30
N LEU A 135 -0.59 -14.81 11.51
CA LEU A 135 -1.25 -14.57 12.80
C LEU A 135 -2.25 -15.67 13.15
N LEU A 136 -3.03 -16.14 12.17
CA LEU A 136 -3.98 -17.25 12.36
C LEU A 136 -3.29 -18.57 12.74
N ASP A 137 -2.10 -18.81 12.20
CA ASP A 137 -1.37 -20.05 12.46
C ASP A 137 -0.58 -20.00 13.79
N LYS A 138 -0.10 -18.82 14.18
CA LYS A 138 0.74 -18.69 15.39
C LYS A 138 -0.05 -18.44 16.68
N PHE A 139 -1.18 -17.76 16.59
CA PHE A 139 -1.95 -17.36 17.76
C PHE A 139 -3.36 -17.94 17.71
N SER A 140 -3.78 -18.57 18.81
CA SER A 140 -5.10 -19.20 18.89
C SER A 140 -6.21 -18.22 19.32
N ASP A 141 -5.86 -17.14 20.00
CA ASP A 141 -6.82 -16.16 20.48
C ASP A 141 -6.72 -14.82 19.73
N ASN A 142 -7.84 -14.11 19.64
CA ASN A 142 -7.95 -12.88 18.86
C ASN A 142 -7.35 -11.66 19.58
N GLU A 143 -7.27 -11.68 20.92
CA GLU A 143 -6.66 -10.58 21.66
C GLU A 143 -5.17 -10.50 21.40
N THR A 144 -4.51 -11.64 21.31
CA THR A 144 -3.08 -11.69 20.99
C THR A 144 -2.77 -11.37 19.51
N ARG A 145 -3.76 -11.53 18.60
CA ARG A 145 -3.62 -11.21 17.17
C ARG A 145 -3.73 -9.72 16.86
N LEU A 146 -4.38 -8.93 17.70
CA LEU A 146 -4.53 -7.48 17.57
C LEU A 146 -3.36 -6.72 18.17
#